data_c3f7a648e01ec03a550bd8c7b58a9b60
#
_entry.id   c3f7a648e01ec03a550bd8c7b58a9b60
#
_cell.length_a   1.000
_cell.length_b   1.000
_cell.length_c   1.000
_cell.angle_alpha   90.00
_cell.angle_beta   90.00
_cell.angle_gamma   90.00
#
_symmetry.space_group_name_H-M   'P 1'
#
loop_
_entity.id
_entity.type
_entity.pdbx_description
1 polymer ?
#
loop_
_entity_poly.entity_id
_entity_poly.type
_entity_poly.pdbx_seq_one_letter_code
_entity_poly.pdbx_strand_id
1 'polypeptide(L)'
;MPPADLPAPQPAGAAPHTPIEDLQALVTGCLFVALSILMLRESRLLTGGTTGLSFLIHYLSGWRLGLVLFLVNLPFYVFGLAALGKRFTFKTFCAVGTLSLFTELIPGLVHFDRLDPVFAAVMGGLLAGIGILILMRHGASLGGSGVLAIYLQKTRGWRAGSVQMSVDVLILSLGLLVISPGEVGLSILSAAALNLVIGINHRPDRYFGF
;
A
#
# COMPACT_ATOMS: atom_id res chain seq x y z
N MET A 1 -54.75 15.35 11.25
CA MET A 1 -53.82 14.32 11.69
C MET A 1 -52.66 14.32 10.68
N PRO A 2 -51.45 14.79 11.01
CA PRO A 2 -50.33 14.68 10.09
C PRO A 2 -49.91 13.22 9.92
N PRO A 3 -49.43 12.80 8.72
CA PRO A 3 -49.02 11.42 8.51
C PRO A 3 -47.82 11.09 9.40
N ALA A 4 -47.87 9.90 10.02
CA ALA A 4 -46.81 9.39 10.85
C ALA A 4 -45.46 9.40 10.07
N ASP A 5 -44.44 9.98 10.69
CA ASP A 5 -43.07 9.93 10.21
C ASP A 5 -42.64 8.45 10.04
N LEU A 6 -42.64 7.98 8.82
CA LEU A 6 -41.99 6.72 8.50
C LEU A 6 -40.48 6.92 8.73
N PRO A 7 -39.82 6.07 9.51
CA PRO A 7 -38.39 6.14 9.66
C PRO A 7 -37.73 6.05 8.29
N ALA A 8 -36.82 6.99 8.00
CA ALA A 8 -36.03 6.97 6.77
C ALA A 8 -35.40 5.58 6.57
N PRO A 9 -35.43 5.01 5.34
CA PRO A 9 -34.82 3.73 5.10
C PRO A 9 -33.35 3.80 5.50
N GLN A 10 -32.96 2.94 6.45
CA GLN A 10 -31.57 2.78 6.81
C GLN A 10 -30.83 2.30 5.57
N PRO A 11 -29.65 2.88 5.21
CA PRO A 11 -28.87 2.39 4.09
C PRO A 11 -28.60 0.90 4.34
N ALA A 12 -28.99 0.06 3.39
CA ALA A 12 -28.72 -1.38 3.42
C ALA A 12 -27.22 -1.55 3.63
N GLY A 13 -26.81 -2.14 4.76
CA GLY A 13 -25.40 -2.36 5.08
C GLY A 13 -24.77 -3.11 3.92
N ALA A 14 -23.61 -2.63 3.44
CA ALA A 14 -22.87 -3.27 2.36
C ALA A 14 -22.72 -4.77 2.69
N ALA A 15 -23.10 -5.64 1.75
CA ALA A 15 -22.98 -7.07 1.93
C ALA A 15 -21.53 -7.45 2.22
N PRO A 16 -21.26 -8.32 3.20
CA PRO A 16 -19.89 -8.73 3.51
C PRO A 16 -19.28 -9.48 2.31
N HIS A 17 -18.04 -9.16 1.98
CA HIS A 17 -17.31 -9.84 0.91
C HIS A 17 -17.20 -11.35 1.19
N THR A 18 -17.38 -12.14 0.15
CA THR A 18 -17.18 -13.59 0.21
C THR A 18 -15.67 -13.93 0.28
N PRO A 19 -15.29 -15.11 0.78
CA PRO A 19 -13.88 -15.53 0.80
C PRO A 19 -13.24 -15.59 -0.60
N ILE A 20 -14.02 -15.86 -1.64
CA ILE A 20 -13.55 -15.92 -3.03
C ILE A 20 -13.23 -14.50 -3.53
N GLU A 21 -14.08 -13.53 -3.25
CA GLU A 21 -13.84 -12.11 -3.57
C GLU A 21 -12.61 -11.58 -2.82
N ASP A 22 -12.46 -11.93 -1.54
CA ASP A 22 -11.29 -11.57 -0.75
C ASP A 22 -9.99 -12.16 -1.35
N LEU A 23 -10.02 -13.42 -1.77
CA LEU A 23 -8.87 -14.08 -2.41
C LEU A 23 -8.53 -13.45 -3.76
N GLN A 24 -9.52 -13.21 -4.60
CA GLN A 24 -9.34 -12.56 -5.90
C GLN A 24 -8.77 -11.14 -5.73
N ALA A 25 -9.29 -10.35 -4.80
CA ALA A 25 -8.80 -9.02 -4.50
C ALA A 25 -7.36 -9.04 -3.96
N LEU A 26 -7.03 -10.02 -3.10
CA LEU A 26 -5.68 -10.19 -2.57
C LEU A 26 -4.69 -10.48 -3.70
N VAL A 27 -4.99 -11.47 -4.56
CA VAL A 27 -4.10 -11.83 -5.67
C VAL A 27 -3.96 -10.67 -6.65
N THR A 28 -5.06 -10.06 -7.08
CA THR A 28 -5.04 -8.96 -8.07
C THR A 28 -4.35 -7.72 -7.50
N GLY A 29 -4.68 -7.32 -6.26
CA GLY A 29 -4.05 -6.18 -5.61
C GLY A 29 -2.55 -6.37 -5.44
N CYS A 30 -2.11 -7.55 -5.00
CA CYS A 30 -0.69 -7.86 -4.85
C CYS A 30 0.05 -7.93 -6.21
N LEU A 31 -0.60 -8.40 -7.27
CA LEU A 31 0.00 -8.39 -8.62
C LEU A 31 0.25 -6.97 -9.11
N PHE A 32 -0.72 -6.06 -8.97
CA PHE A 32 -0.53 -4.66 -9.35
C PHE A 32 0.61 -4.00 -8.57
N VAL A 33 0.67 -4.23 -7.25
CA VAL A 33 1.75 -3.67 -6.43
C VAL A 33 3.10 -4.31 -6.75
N ALA A 34 3.16 -5.62 -6.99
CA ALA A 34 4.41 -6.30 -7.35
C ALA A 34 4.95 -5.84 -8.71
N LEU A 35 4.07 -5.60 -9.69
CA LEU A 35 4.46 -5.00 -10.97
C LEU A 35 4.96 -3.56 -10.78
N SER A 36 4.30 -2.76 -9.96
CA SER A 36 4.79 -1.43 -9.56
C SER A 36 6.20 -1.52 -8.96
N ILE A 37 6.40 -2.41 -8.00
CA ILE A 37 7.70 -2.64 -7.34
C ILE A 37 8.78 -3.01 -8.36
N LEU A 38 8.47 -3.88 -9.34
CA LEU A 38 9.41 -4.23 -10.40
C LEU A 38 9.81 -2.98 -11.21
N MET A 39 8.83 -2.18 -11.67
CA MET A 39 9.11 -0.97 -12.46
C MET A 39 9.96 0.05 -11.68
N LEU A 40 9.62 0.28 -10.40
CA LEU A 40 10.37 1.20 -9.54
C LEU A 40 11.80 0.68 -9.29
N ARG A 41 11.96 -0.63 -9.04
CA ARG A 41 13.26 -1.25 -8.84
C ARG A 41 14.16 -1.14 -10.08
N GLU A 42 13.65 -1.45 -11.26
CA GLU A 42 14.40 -1.35 -12.53
C GLU A 42 14.86 0.09 -12.82
N SER A 43 14.13 1.08 -12.32
CA SER A 43 14.46 2.51 -12.45
C SER A 43 15.19 3.08 -11.23
N ARG A 44 15.59 2.26 -10.25
CA ARG A 44 16.23 2.65 -8.98
C ARG A 44 15.43 3.67 -8.18
N LEU A 45 14.11 3.64 -8.28
CA LEU A 45 13.23 4.54 -7.56
C LEU A 45 12.83 3.95 -6.20
N LEU A 46 12.36 4.83 -5.32
CA LEU A 46 11.81 4.48 -4.02
C LEU A 46 10.30 4.72 -4.01
N THR A 47 9.65 4.21 -2.97
CA THR A 47 8.29 4.57 -2.59
C THR A 47 8.26 4.95 -1.12
N GLY A 48 7.10 5.32 -0.58
CA GLY A 48 6.93 5.59 0.85
C GLY A 48 6.74 4.33 1.69
N GLY A 49 6.58 4.53 2.99
CA GLY A 49 6.24 3.50 3.96
C GLY A 49 7.29 2.40 4.12
N THR A 50 6.84 1.26 4.63
CA THR A 50 7.71 0.08 4.82
C THR A 50 8.23 -0.48 3.51
N THR A 51 7.52 -0.31 2.41
CA THR A 51 7.99 -0.70 1.08
C THR A 51 9.21 0.14 0.69
N GLY A 52 9.18 1.46 0.92
CA GLY A 52 10.34 2.33 0.69
C GLY A 52 11.53 1.99 1.59
N LEU A 53 11.28 1.69 2.86
CA LEU A 53 12.33 1.17 3.76
C LEU A 53 12.93 -0.14 3.24
N SER A 54 12.10 -1.02 2.68
CA SER A 54 12.56 -2.28 2.09
C SER A 54 13.44 -2.06 0.86
N PHE A 55 13.11 -1.08 0.02
CA PHE A 55 13.97 -0.67 -1.10
C PHE A 55 15.32 -0.16 -0.62
N LEU A 56 15.36 0.72 0.40
CA LEU A 56 16.61 1.22 0.98
C LEU A 56 17.50 0.09 1.48
N ILE A 57 16.92 -0.83 2.25
CA ILE A 57 17.65 -2.00 2.75
C ILE A 57 18.13 -2.87 1.58
N HIS A 58 17.29 -3.12 0.58
CA HIS A 58 17.66 -3.87 -0.62
C HIS A 58 18.85 -3.24 -1.36
N TYR A 59 18.79 -1.92 -1.61
CA TYR A 59 19.86 -1.22 -2.33
C TYR A 59 21.17 -1.16 -1.55
N LEU A 60 21.12 -1.10 -0.21
CA LEU A 60 22.30 -1.07 0.64
C LEU A 60 22.90 -2.46 0.89
N SER A 61 22.07 -3.47 1.06
CA SER A 61 22.53 -4.81 1.49
C SER A 61 22.63 -5.84 0.37
N GLY A 62 21.94 -5.60 -0.76
CA GLY A 62 21.79 -6.59 -1.82
C GLY A 62 20.83 -7.75 -1.48
N TRP A 63 20.17 -7.72 -0.30
CA TRP A 63 19.22 -8.75 0.07
C TRP A 63 18.03 -8.78 -0.88
N ARG A 64 17.38 -9.94 -1.03
CA ARG A 64 16.18 -10.09 -1.85
C ARG A 64 15.07 -9.18 -1.38
N LEU A 65 14.53 -8.38 -2.28
CA LEU A 65 13.55 -7.34 -1.94
C LEU A 65 12.27 -7.92 -1.31
N GLY A 66 11.75 -9.04 -1.83
CA GLY A 66 10.59 -9.71 -1.27
C GLY A 66 10.83 -10.22 0.16
N LEU A 67 12.02 -10.77 0.44
CA LEU A 67 12.38 -11.17 1.81
C LEU A 67 12.42 -9.96 2.75
N VAL A 68 13.03 -8.87 2.32
CA VAL A 68 13.11 -7.63 3.12
C VAL A 68 11.72 -7.07 3.38
N LEU A 69 10.86 -7.02 2.35
CA LEU A 69 9.45 -6.61 2.49
C LEU A 69 8.71 -7.40 3.56
N PHE A 70 8.90 -8.71 3.58
CA PHE A 70 8.27 -9.56 4.58
C PHE A 70 8.79 -9.28 5.99
N LEU A 71 10.12 -9.26 6.16
CA LEU A 71 10.78 -9.08 7.46
C LEU A 71 10.50 -7.71 8.07
N VAL A 72 10.56 -6.64 7.28
CA VAL A 72 10.30 -5.27 7.74
C VAL A 72 8.85 -5.10 8.22
N ASN A 73 7.93 -5.90 7.70
CA ASN A 73 6.53 -5.84 8.10
C ASN A 73 6.22 -6.64 9.38
N LEU A 74 7.08 -7.56 9.84
CA LEU A 74 6.82 -8.39 11.02
C LEU A 74 6.46 -7.59 12.27
N PRO A 75 7.18 -6.52 12.66
CA PRO A 75 6.86 -5.75 13.86
C PRO A 75 5.47 -5.11 13.81
N PHE A 76 5.01 -4.74 12.60
CA PHE A 76 3.75 -4.02 12.44
C PHE A 76 2.50 -4.89 12.62
N TYR A 77 2.62 -6.22 12.57
CA TYR A 77 1.50 -7.11 12.89
C TYR A 77 1.09 -7.03 14.36
N VAL A 78 2.03 -6.75 15.27
CA VAL A 78 1.72 -6.52 16.69
C VAL A 78 0.81 -5.29 16.83
N PHE A 79 1.14 -4.19 16.16
CA PHE A 79 0.30 -2.98 16.13
C PHE A 79 -1.04 -3.23 15.44
N GLY A 80 -1.05 -4.03 14.38
CA GLY A 80 -2.26 -4.43 13.67
C GLY A 80 -3.22 -5.21 14.56
N LEU A 81 -2.72 -6.17 15.32
CA LEU A 81 -3.52 -6.93 16.29
C LEU A 81 -4.15 -6.03 17.36
N ALA A 82 -3.37 -5.08 17.88
CA ALA A 82 -3.83 -4.16 18.91
C ALA A 82 -4.83 -3.10 18.39
N ALA A 83 -4.63 -2.59 17.16
CA ALA A 83 -5.41 -1.48 16.63
C ALA A 83 -6.60 -1.91 15.75
N LEU A 84 -6.46 -2.98 14.97
CA LEU A 84 -7.36 -3.34 13.88
C LEU A 84 -7.96 -4.75 14.02
N GLY A 85 -7.44 -5.53 14.96
CA GLY A 85 -7.94 -6.86 15.30
C GLY A 85 -7.42 -7.99 14.43
N LYS A 86 -7.77 -9.24 14.82
CA LYS A 86 -7.20 -10.47 14.25
C LYS A 86 -7.50 -10.67 12.76
N ARG A 87 -8.74 -10.40 12.32
CA ARG A 87 -9.17 -10.62 10.94
C ARG A 87 -8.40 -9.73 9.95
N PHE A 88 -8.27 -8.44 10.27
CA PHE A 88 -7.51 -7.51 9.46
C PHE A 88 -6.02 -7.88 9.41
N THR A 89 -5.43 -8.19 10.58
CA THR A 89 -4.01 -8.55 10.67
C THR A 89 -3.69 -9.82 9.90
N PHE A 90 -4.56 -10.83 9.97
CA PHE A 90 -4.39 -12.06 9.19
C PHE A 90 -4.46 -11.80 7.68
N LYS A 91 -5.46 -11.04 7.20
CA LYS A 91 -5.55 -10.65 5.78
C LYS A 91 -4.31 -9.86 5.33
N THR A 92 -3.83 -8.94 6.16
CA THR A 92 -2.63 -8.15 5.91
C THR A 92 -1.38 -9.03 5.86
N PHE A 93 -1.26 -10.01 6.76
CA PHE A 93 -0.16 -10.98 6.73
C PHE A 93 -0.16 -11.79 5.43
N CYS A 94 -1.32 -12.29 5.00
CA CYS A 94 -1.47 -12.99 3.72
C CYS A 94 -1.12 -12.08 2.54
N ALA A 95 -1.57 -10.81 2.56
CA ALA A 95 -1.28 -9.85 1.48
C ALA A 95 0.21 -9.55 1.38
N VAL A 96 0.90 -9.29 2.50
CA VAL A 96 2.35 -9.04 2.50
C VAL A 96 3.13 -10.30 2.08
N GLY A 97 2.74 -11.48 2.55
CA GLY A 97 3.35 -12.75 2.12
C GLY A 97 3.21 -12.98 0.61
N THR A 98 2.00 -12.76 0.06
CA THR A 98 1.72 -12.87 -1.37
C THR A 98 2.51 -11.83 -2.17
N LEU A 99 2.53 -10.57 -1.71
CA LEU A 99 3.31 -9.51 -2.33
C LEU A 99 4.81 -9.86 -2.35
N SER A 100 5.35 -10.32 -1.22
CA SER A 100 6.75 -10.73 -1.10
C SER A 100 7.10 -11.84 -2.08
N LEU A 101 6.23 -12.84 -2.21
CA LEU A 101 6.39 -13.91 -3.18
C LEU A 101 6.37 -13.40 -4.62
N PHE A 102 5.38 -12.57 -4.97
CA PHE A 102 5.27 -12.00 -6.33
C PHE A 102 6.44 -11.08 -6.67
N THR A 103 6.96 -10.32 -5.70
CA THR A 103 8.14 -9.47 -5.88
C THR A 103 9.38 -10.30 -6.27
N GLU A 104 9.47 -11.56 -5.85
CA GLU A 104 10.56 -12.47 -6.24
C GLU A 104 10.29 -13.22 -7.54
N LEU A 105 9.03 -13.53 -7.86
CA LEU A 105 8.68 -14.34 -9.03
C LEU A 105 8.55 -13.51 -10.31
N ILE A 106 7.93 -12.33 -10.25
CA ILE A 106 7.63 -11.50 -11.43
C ILE A 106 8.88 -11.11 -12.22
N PRO A 107 10.04 -10.78 -11.60
CA PRO A 107 11.26 -10.48 -12.35
C PRO A 107 11.75 -11.61 -13.26
N GLY A 108 11.40 -12.85 -12.95
CA GLY A 108 11.68 -14.01 -13.83
C GLY A 108 10.69 -14.17 -14.99
N LEU A 109 9.56 -13.47 -14.96
CA LEU A 109 8.49 -13.56 -15.96
C LEU A 109 8.40 -12.33 -16.86
N VAL A 110 8.83 -11.17 -16.37
CA VAL A 110 8.73 -9.88 -17.07
C VAL A 110 10.09 -9.21 -17.07
N HIS A 111 10.58 -8.88 -18.27
CA HIS A 111 11.81 -8.13 -18.47
C HIS A 111 11.49 -6.87 -19.28
N PHE A 112 12.09 -5.74 -18.89
CA PHE A 112 11.99 -4.50 -19.63
C PHE A 112 13.31 -4.29 -20.39
N ASP A 113 13.30 -4.40 -21.71
CA ASP A 113 14.45 -4.06 -22.54
C ASP A 113 14.78 -2.57 -22.45
N ARG A 114 13.76 -1.75 -22.31
CA ARG A 114 13.85 -0.31 -22.10
C ARG A 114 12.67 0.19 -21.27
N LEU A 115 12.95 0.82 -20.15
CA LEU A 115 11.95 1.42 -19.28
C LEU A 115 12.36 2.87 -19.01
N ASP A 116 11.52 3.81 -19.47
CA ASP A 116 11.73 5.23 -19.16
C ASP A 116 11.47 5.49 -17.68
N PRO A 117 12.39 6.15 -16.94
CA PRO A 117 12.25 6.36 -15.51
C PRO A 117 11.04 7.23 -15.11
N VAL A 118 10.65 8.20 -15.95
CA VAL A 118 9.46 9.03 -15.69
C VAL A 118 8.19 8.21 -15.85
N PHE A 119 8.14 7.40 -16.91
CA PHE A 119 7.04 6.45 -17.11
C PHE A 119 6.97 5.44 -15.96
N ALA A 120 8.11 4.89 -15.51
CA ALA A 120 8.17 3.97 -14.37
C ALA A 120 7.66 4.63 -13.08
N ALA A 121 8.03 5.87 -12.83
CA ALA A 121 7.56 6.63 -11.67
C ALA A 121 6.04 6.81 -11.68
N VAL A 122 5.48 7.29 -12.79
CA VAL A 122 4.04 7.55 -12.90
C VAL A 122 3.25 6.25 -12.89
N MET A 123 3.59 5.30 -13.77
CA MET A 123 2.86 4.02 -13.86
C MET A 123 3.04 3.17 -12.61
N GLY A 124 4.25 3.12 -12.05
CA GLY A 124 4.50 2.46 -10.77
C GLY A 124 3.64 3.02 -9.65
N GLY A 125 3.57 4.34 -9.52
CA GLY A 125 2.71 5.00 -8.54
C GLY A 125 1.23 4.68 -8.74
N LEU A 126 0.72 4.77 -9.97
CA LEU A 126 -0.68 4.46 -10.30
C LEU A 126 -1.01 3.00 -10.00
N LEU A 127 -0.18 2.05 -10.42
CA LEU A 127 -0.37 0.62 -10.17
C LEU A 127 -0.35 0.30 -8.67
N ALA A 128 0.59 0.87 -7.92
CA ALA A 128 0.63 0.71 -6.47
C ALA A 128 -0.64 1.26 -5.83
N GLY A 129 -1.08 2.46 -6.23
CA GLY A 129 -2.30 3.09 -5.72
C GLY A 129 -3.55 2.24 -5.96
N ILE A 130 -3.70 1.69 -7.18
CA ILE A 130 -4.83 0.80 -7.52
C ILE A 130 -4.77 -0.48 -6.70
N GLY A 131 -3.59 -1.14 -6.63
CA GLY A 131 -3.44 -2.38 -5.88
C GLY A 131 -3.71 -2.21 -4.39
N ILE A 132 -3.18 -1.15 -3.78
CA ILE A 132 -3.44 -0.80 -2.38
C ILE A 132 -4.94 -0.53 -2.16
N LEU A 133 -5.59 0.20 -3.07
CA LEU A 133 -7.02 0.50 -2.97
C LEU A 133 -7.89 -0.76 -3.01
N ILE A 134 -7.56 -1.73 -3.87
CA ILE A 134 -8.23 -3.03 -3.93
C ILE A 134 -8.11 -3.75 -2.57
N LEU A 135 -6.90 -3.83 -2.02
CA LEU A 135 -6.65 -4.49 -0.74
C LEU A 135 -7.41 -3.80 0.41
N MET A 136 -7.39 -2.46 0.45
CA MET A 136 -8.08 -1.68 1.49
C MET A 136 -9.60 -1.93 1.46
N ARG A 137 -10.22 -2.01 0.29
CA ARG A 137 -11.65 -2.31 0.14
C ARG A 137 -12.04 -3.66 0.71
N HIS A 138 -11.13 -4.64 0.68
CA HIS A 138 -11.31 -5.97 1.22
C HIS A 138 -10.79 -6.13 2.67
N GLY A 139 -10.49 -5.01 3.34
CA GLY A 139 -10.06 -5.00 4.74
C GLY A 139 -8.69 -5.63 4.94
N ALA A 140 -7.80 -5.47 3.96
CA ALA A 140 -6.39 -5.82 4.03
C ALA A 140 -5.51 -4.59 3.79
N SER A 141 -4.24 -4.69 4.13
CA SER A 141 -3.22 -3.66 3.88
C SER A 141 -1.93 -4.34 3.46
N LEU A 142 -0.98 -3.56 2.97
CA LEU A 142 0.40 -4.02 2.81
C LEU A 142 1.24 -3.83 4.10
N GLY A 143 0.55 -3.63 5.23
CA GLY A 143 1.17 -3.48 6.55
C GLY A 143 1.86 -2.14 6.76
N GLY A 144 2.88 -2.15 7.59
CA GLY A 144 3.84 -1.09 7.71
C GLY A 144 3.39 0.18 8.38
N SER A 145 3.91 1.30 7.89
CA SER A 145 3.71 2.64 8.46
C SER A 145 2.23 3.03 8.55
N GLY A 146 1.38 2.56 7.64
CA GLY A 146 -0.06 2.80 7.68
C GLY A 146 -0.73 2.16 8.91
N VAL A 147 -0.37 0.92 9.25
CA VAL A 147 -0.87 0.24 10.44
C VAL A 147 -0.40 0.94 11.72
N LEU A 148 0.89 1.34 11.76
CA LEU A 148 1.45 2.13 12.86
C LEU A 148 0.72 3.47 13.00
N ALA A 149 0.45 4.15 11.90
CA ALA A 149 -0.26 5.43 11.90
C ALA A 149 -1.66 5.30 12.49
N ILE A 150 -2.43 4.26 12.11
CA ILE A 150 -3.75 3.99 12.69
C ILE A 150 -3.63 3.63 14.18
N TYR A 151 -2.62 2.85 14.57
CA TYR A 151 -2.38 2.52 15.98
C TYR A 151 -2.13 3.80 16.81
N LEU A 152 -1.24 4.68 16.33
CA LEU A 152 -0.94 5.95 17.00
C LEU A 152 -2.15 6.90 17.02
N GLN A 153 -2.97 6.90 15.98
CA GLN A 153 -4.21 7.66 15.96
C GLN A 153 -5.17 7.20 17.06
N LYS A 154 -5.32 5.88 17.24
CA LYS A 154 -6.21 5.31 18.27
C LYS A 154 -5.69 5.50 19.69
N THR A 155 -4.37 5.42 19.91
CA THR A 155 -3.76 5.42 21.25
C THR A 155 -3.28 6.78 21.70
N ARG A 156 -2.84 7.64 20.79
CA ARG A 156 -2.26 8.96 21.08
C ARG A 156 -3.03 10.13 20.47
N GLY A 157 -4.07 9.87 19.69
CA GLY A 157 -4.85 10.92 19.00
C GLY A 157 -4.10 11.60 17.84
N TRP A 158 -2.95 11.08 17.41
CA TRP A 158 -2.19 11.66 16.31
C TRP A 158 -2.91 11.44 14.99
N ARG A 159 -2.83 12.40 14.07
CA ARG A 159 -3.42 12.24 12.73
C ARG A 159 -2.62 11.20 11.93
N ALA A 160 -3.27 10.10 11.52
CA ALA A 160 -2.62 9.02 10.79
C ALA A 160 -1.89 9.50 9.53
N GLY A 161 -2.49 10.43 8.78
CA GLY A 161 -1.85 11.00 7.59
C GLY A 161 -0.56 11.77 7.91
N SER A 162 -0.50 12.50 9.04
CA SER A 162 0.72 13.20 9.45
C SER A 162 1.83 12.22 9.84
N VAL A 163 1.49 11.14 10.54
CA VAL A 163 2.45 10.08 10.91
C VAL A 163 3.00 9.43 9.65
N GLN A 164 2.15 9.04 8.72
CA GLN A 164 2.56 8.40 7.47
C GLN A 164 3.44 9.33 6.62
N MET A 165 3.03 10.60 6.46
CA MET A 165 3.82 11.59 5.73
C MET A 165 5.20 11.79 6.35
N SER A 166 5.30 11.83 7.69
CA SER A 166 6.60 11.95 8.38
C SER A 166 7.51 10.76 8.10
N VAL A 167 6.96 9.54 8.09
CA VAL A 167 7.70 8.33 7.74
C VAL A 167 8.15 8.36 6.27
N ASP A 168 7.27 8.78 5.36
CA ASP A 168 7.58 8.86 3.93
C ASP A 168 8.68 9.90 3.65
N VAL A 169 8.58 11.09 4.28
CA VAL A 169 9.63 12.12 4.18
C VAL A 169 10.96 11.61 4.73
N LEU A 170 10.95 10.94 5.88
CA LEU A 170 12.18 10.35 6.44
C LEU A 170 12.81 9.33 5.48
N ILE A 171 12.02 8.42 4.93
CA ILE A 171 12.50 7.39 3.99
C ILE A 171 13.06 8.02 2.72
N LEU A 172 12.36 8.99 2.13
CA LEU A 172 12.84 9.68 0.92
C LEU A 172 14.09 10.52 1.20
N SER A 173 14.20 11.13 2.40
CA SER A 173 15.42 11.85 2.82
C SER A 173 16.61 10.89 2.98
N LEU A 174 16.40 9.73 3.59
CA LEU A 174 17.43 8.68 3.65
C LEU A 174 17.77 8.14 2.25
N GLY A 175 16.83 8.19 1.32
CA GLY A 175 17.03 7.85 -0.08
C GLY A 175 18.17 8.65 -0.73
N LEU A 176 18.36 9.93 -0.36
CA LEU A 176 19.44 10.77 -0.86
C LEU A 176 20.87 10.23 -0.56
N LEU A 177 20.98 9.31 0.42
CA LEU A 177 22.23 8.65 0.75
C LEU A 177 22.51 7.41 -0.14
N VAL A 178 21.50 6.94 -0.90
CA VAL A 178 21.53 5.65 -1.60
C VAL A 178 21.33 5.80 -3.10
N ILE A 179 20.48 6.75 -3.49
CA ILE A 179 20.12 7.02 -4.89
C ILE A 179 20.38 8.50 -5.22
N SER A 180 20.44 8.82 -6.52
CA SER A 180 20.70 10.19 -6.97
C SER A 180 19.53 11.13 -6.65
N PRO A 181 19.78 12.46 -6.52
CA PRO A 181 18.72 13.45 -6.31
C PRO A 181 17.62 13.42 -7.40
N GLY A 182 17.98 13.09 -8.65
CA GLY A 182 17.03 12.93 -9.75
C GLY A 182 16.09 11.74 -9.52
N GLU A 183 16.62 10.60 -9.07
CA GLU A 183 15.84 9.42 -8.71
C GLU A 183 14.94 9.68 -7.50
N VAL A 184 15.39 10.47 -6.51
CA VAL A 184 14.53 10.91 -5.40
C VAL A 184 13.39 11.79 -5.92
N GLY A 185 13.66 12.73 -6.84
CA GLY A 185 12.62 13.54 -7.47
C GLY A 185 11.55 12.70 -8.19
N LEU A 186 11.96 11.69 -8.94
CA LEU A 186 11.06 10.73 -9.58
C LEU A 186 10.33 9.84 -8.56
N SER A 187 10.95 9.49 -7.46
CA SER A 187 10.32 8.76 -6.35
C SER A 187 9.21 9.58 -5.70
N ILE A 188 9.40 10.90 -5.54
CA ILE A 188 8.35 11.82 -5.09
C ILE A 188 7.20 11.87 -6.10
N LEU A 189 7.48 11.90 -7.40
CA LEU A 189 6.45 11.83 -8.45
C LEU A 189 5.65 10.53 -8.36
N SER A 190 6.31 9.40 -8.16
CA SER A 190 5.65 8.10 -7.96
C SER A 190 4.75 8.11 -6.72
N ALA A 191 5.23 8.64 -5.60
CA ALA A 191 4.44 8.78 -4.38
C ALA A 191 3.23 9.71 -4.58
N ALA A 192 3.39 10.80 -5.34
CA ALA A 192 2.29 11.70 -5.69
C ALA A 192 1.23 11.00 -6.56
N ALA A 193 1.65 10.22 -7.57
CA ALA A 193 0.74 9.44 -8.42
C ALA A 193 -0.05 8.40 -7.61
N LEU A 194 0.63 7.68 -6.70
CA LEU A 194 0.00 6.74 -5.78
C LEU A 194 -1.04 7.43 -4.89
N ASN A 195 -0.66 8.52 -4.23
CA ASN A 195 -1.53 9.26 -3.33
C ASN A 195 -2.71 9.90 -4.06
N LEU A 196 -2.55 10.31 -5.32
CA LEU A 196 -3.63 10.82 -6.17
C LEU A 196 -4.70 9.73 -6.37
N VAL A 197 -4.30 8.51 -6.71
CA VAL A 197 -5.24 7.38 -6.87
C VAL A 197 -6.00 7.14 -5.57
N ILE A 198 -5.29 7.02 -4.45
CA ILE A 198 -5.93 6.78 -3.15
C ILE A 198 -6.82 7.95 -2.75
N GLY A 199 -6.33 9.19 -2.85
CA GLY A 199 -7.05 10.38 -2.41
C GLY A 199 -8.34 10.65 -3.19
N ILE A 200 -8.36 10.37 -4.51
CA ILE A 200 -9.56 10.52 -5.34
C ILE A 200 -10.55 9.38 -5.09
N ASN A 201 -10.07 8.15 -4.93
CA ASN A 201 -10.90 6.95 -4.93
C ASN A 201 -11.24 6.43 -3.53
N HIS A 202 -10.52 6.83 -2.47
CA HIS A 202 -10.81 6.43 -1.10
C HIS A 202 -11.64 7.51 -0.38
N ARG A 203 -12.88 7.69 -0.82
CA ARG A 203 -13.86 8.58 -0.15
C ARG A 203 -14.94 7.71 0.52
N PRO A 204 -15.21 7.90 1.83
CA PRO A 204 -16.17 7.08 2.58
C PRO A 204 -17.58 7.06 1.97
N ASP A 205 -17.98 8.13 1.27
CA ASP A 205 -19.35 8.33 0.79
C ASP A 205 -19.56 7.97 -0.69
N ARG A 206 -18.56 7.43 -1.38
CA ARG A 206 -18.65 7.17 -2.84
C ARG A 206 -18.76 5.70 -3.24
N TYR A 207 -18.86 4.79 -2.30
CA TYR A 207 -18.88 3.34 -2.61
C TYR A 207 -20.28 2.74 -2.70
N PHE A 208 -21.24 3.50 -3.16
CA PHE A 208 -22.50 2.94 -3.62
C PHE A 208 -22.39 2.73 -5.13
N GLY A 209 -21.87 1.57 -5.55
CA GLY A 209 -22.21 1.00 -6.84
C GLY A 209 -23.70 0.71 -6.82
N PHE A 210 -24.42 1.19 -7.82
CA PHE A 210 -25.85 1.08 -8.00
C PHE A 210 -26.37 -0.33 -7.82
#